data_17214622c08131d4c9edfdd43691a865
#
_entry.id   17214622c08131d4c9edfdd43691a865
#
_cell.length_a   1.000
_cell.length_b   1.000
_cell.length_c   1.000
_cell.angle_alpha   90.00
_cell.angle_beta   90.00
_cell.angle_gamma   90.00
#
_symmetry.space_group_name_H-M   'P 1'
#
loop_
_entity.id
_entity.type
_entity.pdbx_description
1 polymer ?
#
loop_
_entity_poly.entity_id
_entity_poly.type
_entity_poly.pdbx_seq_one_letter_code
_entity_poly.pdbx_strand_id
1 'polypeptide(L)'
;MPPPNLNHTMQELDYKQEAMKQWGIDPAGSTDTNKIRGTKEFFDEVEKIRYGSLEQEWTKHLINDLQPQGKSVLEIGVGLGTDHMQFARLGAILTGIDITPECIALTKKRFTLEGYTSDLRVTDAEHLPFADNTFDMVYSFGVIHHIPNMNRIVEEIRRVLKPGGTAIVSIYNKYSFFIFLILIEWFRSREFLKESWRNRLRRIEASSDPSSSSPIVQLSTSRQARRL
;
A
#
# COMPACT_ATOMS: atom_id res chain seq x y z
N MET A 1 -12.92 31.36 -1.04
CA MET A 1 -13.07 29.89 -0.95
C MET A 1 -14.20 29.59 0.02
N PRO A 2 -15.16 28.72 -0.30
CA PRO A 2 -16.14 28.30 0.69
C PRO A 2 -15.43 27.55 1.82
N PRO A 3 -15.93 27.63 3.08
CA PRO A 3 -15.34 26.89 4.20
C PRO A 3 -15.40 25.38 3.94
N PRO A 4 -14.40 24.61 4.41
CA PRO A 4 -14.43 23.16 4.26
C PRO A 4 -15.70 22.59 4.90
N ASN A 5 -16.32 21.64 4.21
CA ASN A 5 -17.52 20.96 4.70
C ASN A 5 -17.13 20.09 5.91
N LEU A 6 -17.47 20.52 7.12
CA LEU A 6 -17.13 19.87 8.38
C LEU A 6 -17.52 18.38 8.42
N ASN A 7 -18.64 18.01 7.78
CA ASN A 7 -19.07 16.61 7.70
C ASN A 7 -18.12 15.75 6.84
N HIS A 8 -17.55 16.31 5.77
CA HIS A 8 -16.58 15.62 4.92
C HIS A 8 -15.26 15.41 5.65
N THR A 9 -14.81 16.42 6.39
CA THR A 9 -13.57 16.36 7.18
C THR A 9 -13.67 15.34 8.33
N MET A 10 -14.82 15.26 9.00
CA MET A 10 -15.05 14.25 10.06
C MET A 10 -15.08 12.83 9.49
N GLN A 11 -15.73 12.59 8.34
CA GLN A 11 -15.74 11.29 7.68
C GLN A 11 -14.35 10.85 7.21
N GLU A 12 -13.52 11.77 6.76
CA GLU A 12 -12.12 11.47 6.39
C GLU A 12 -11.25 11.10 7.60
N LEU A 13 -11.45 11.78 8.74
CA LEU A 13 -10.73 11.48 9.99
C LEU A 13 -11.11 10.10 10.54
N ASP A 14 -12.40 9.78 10.59
CA ASP A 14 -12.89 8.47 11.02
C ASP A 14 -12.32 7.36 10.14
N TYR A 15 -12.27 7.60 8.83
CA TYR A 15 -11.73 6.69 7.86
C TYR A 15 -10.23 6.39 8.08
N LYS A 16 -9.41 7.43 8.28
CA LYS A 16 -7.96 7.26 8.52
C LYS A 16 -7.70 6.50 9.83
N GLN A 17 -8.51 6.74 10.85
CA GLN A 17 -8.43 6.00 12.11
C GLN A 17 -8.79 4.52 11.93
N GLU A 18 -9.83 4.20 11.17
CA GLU A 18 -10.20 2.81 10.85
C GLU A 18 -9.08 2.11 10.05
N ALA A 19 -8.51 2.80 9.05
CA ALA A 19 -7.40 2.26 8.26
C ALA A 19 -6.16 2.00 9.13
N MET A 20 -5.78 2.95 9.99
CA MET A 20 -4.67 2.78 10.93
C MET A 20 -4.91 1.60 11.88
N LYS A 21 -6.13 1.43 12.38
CA LYS A 21 -6.48 0.31 13.24
C LYS A 21 -6.34 -1.03 12.51
N GLN A 22 -6.92 -1.15 11.33
CA GLN A 22 -6.87 -2.39 10.54
C GLN A 22 -5.44 -2.78 10.18
N TRP A 23 -4.70 -1.90 9.53
CA TRP A 23 -3.34 -2.17 9.08
C TRP A 23 -2.32 -2.20 10.23
N GLY A 24 -2.66 -1.62 11.40
CA GLY A 24 -1.86 -1.76 12.62
C GLY A 24 -2.01 -3.14 13.26
N ILE A 25 -3.22 -3.72 13.25
CA ILE A 25 -3.47 -5.07 13.76
C ILE A 25 -2.88 -6.11 12.80
N ASP A 26 -3.23 -6.02 11.52
CA ASP A 26 -2.84 -6.97 10.48
C ASP A 26 -2.23 -6.26 9.26
N PRO A 27 -0.94 -5.87 9.32
CA PRO A 27 -0.24 -5.42 8.12
C PRO A 27 -0.33 -6.46 7.00
N ALA A 28 -0.49 -6.01 5.76
CA ALA A 28 -0.65 -6.89 4.60
C ALA A 28 0.45 -7.98 4.57
N GLY A 29 0.03 -9.25 4.50
CA GLY A 29 0.91 -10.42 4.53
C GLY A 29 1.35 -10.86 5.94
N SER A 30 0.97 -10.17 7.03
CA SER A 30 1.37 -10.55 8.38
C SER A 30 0.68 -11.83 8.89
N THR A 31 -0.46 -12.17 8.33
CA THR A 31 -1.27 -13.35 8.67
C THR A 31 -0.91 -14.58 7.86
N ASP A 32 -0.07 -14.44 6.84
CA ASP A 32 0.32 -15.54 5.94
C ASP A 32 1.34 -16.49 6.59
N THR A 33 1.84 -16.16 7.77
CA THR A 33 2.84 -16.93 8.50
C THR A 33 2.49 -17.08 9.98
N ASN A 34 2.90 -18.22 10.57
CA ASN A 34 2.80 -18.48 12.01
C ASN A 34 4.07 -18.07 12.79
N LYS A 35 5.05 -17.44 12.14
CA LYS A 35 6.27 -16.98 12.80
C LYS A 35 6.00 -15.78 13.72
N ILE A 36 6.83 -15.63 14.73
CA ILE A 36 6.71 -14.53 15.69
C ILE A 36 6.96 -13.21 14.95
N ARG A 37 5.97 -12.34 14.95
CA ARG A 37 6.00 -11.04 14.26
C ARG A 37 7.24 -10.23 14.62
N GLY A 38 7.93 -9.75 13.60
CA GLY A 38 9.12 -8.93 13.73
C GLY A 38 10.41 -9.70 14.01
N THR A 39 10.42 -11.03 13.94
CA THR A 39 11.68 -11.82 13.89
C THR A 39 12.21 -11.90 12.46
N LYS A 40 13.48 -12.28 12.32
CA LYS A 40 14.07 -12.48 10.99
C LYS A 40 13.31 -13.55 10.21
N GLU A 41 12.98 -14.66 10.87
CA GLU A 41 12.22 -15.78 10.28
C GLU A 41 10.83 -15.36 9.79
N PHE A 42 10.19 -14.44 10.51
CA PHE A 42 8.91 -13.85 10.09
C PHE A 42 9.06 -13.07 8.78
N PHE A 43 10.04 -12.16 8.70
CA PHE A 43 10.26 -11.36 7.50
C PHE A 43 10.71 -12.21 6.30
N ASP A 44 11.57 -13.21 6.52
CA ASP A 44 12.03 -14.13 5.47
C ASP A 44 10.86 -14.92 4.89
N GLU A 45 9.94 -15.40 5.73
CA GLU A 45 8.78 -16.18 5.28
C GLU A 45 7.75 -15.31 4.55
N VAL A 46 7.45 -14.12 5.09
CA VAL A 46 6.59 -13.13 4.40
C VAL A 46 7.15 -12.78 3.01
N GLU A 47 8.44 -12.53 2.91
CA GLU A 47 9.08 -12.26 1.62
C GLU A 47 8.99 -13.44 0.66
N LYS A 48 9.23 -14.65 1.16
CA LYS A 48 9.12 -15.89 0.38
C LYS A 48 7.70 -16.08 -0.16
N ILE A 49 6.68 -15.88 0.68
CA ILE A 49 5.28 -16.01 0.28
C ILE A 49 4.94 -14.94 -0.77
N ARG A 50 5.30 -13.67 -0.52
CA ARG A 50 5.03 -12.58 -1.45
C ARG A 50 5.59 -12.84 -2.84
N TYR A 51 6.87 -13.16 -2.94
CA TYR A 51 7.53 -13.36 -4.22
C TYR A 51 7.42 -14.79 -4.77
N GLY A 52 6.88 -15.74 -4.01
CA GLY A 52 6.55 -17.08 -4.46
C GLY A 52 5.12 -17.24 -4.98
N SER A 53 4.26 -16.23 -4.82
CA SER A 53 2.89 -16.25 -5.33
C SER A 53 2.86 -15.85 -6.82
N LEU A 54 2.05 -16.57 -7.62
CA LEU A 54 1.85 -16.23 -9.05
C LEU A 54 1.34 -14.79 -9.26
N GLU A 55 0.68 -14.23 -8.25
CA GLU A 55 0.10 -12.89 -8.32
C GLU A 55 1.14 -11.79 -8.13
N GLN A 56 2.24 -12.05 -7.42
CA GLN A 56 3.17 -11.01 -6.96
C GLN A 56 4.64 -11.28 -7.32
N GLU A 57 5.00 -12.46 -7.85
CA GLU A 57 6.35 -12.80 -8.28
C GLU A 57 6.96 -11.76 -9.23
N TRP A 58 6.15 -11.25 -10.13
CA TRP A 58 6.56 -10.25 -11.12
C TRP A 58 7.01 -8.91 -10.49
N THR A 59 6.57 -8.59 -9.26
CA THR A 59 6.93 -7.32 -8.61
C THR A 59 8.41 -7.22 -8.32
N LYS A 60 9.05 -8.35 -7.95
CA LYS A 60 10.49 -8.40 -7.73
C LYS A 60 11.27 -8.14 -9.02
N HIS A 61 10.82 -8.71 -10.14
CA HIS A 61 11.40 -8.44 -11.46
C HIS A 61 11.23 -6.99 -11.86
N LEU A 62 10.04 -6.44 -11.68
CA LEU A 62 9.78 -5.03 -11.94
C LEU A 62 10.74 -4.12 -11.16
N ILE A 63 10.91 -4.34 -9.85
CA ILE A 63 11.82 -3.54 -9.01
C ILE A 63 13.26 -3.63 -9.53
N ASN A 64 13.73 -4.81 -9.94
CA ASN A 64 15.06 -4.99 -10.55
C ASN A 64 15.20 -4.20 -11.86
N ASP A 65 14.18 -4.24 -12.72
CA ASP A 65 14.19 -3.59 -14.04
C ASP A 65 14.20 -2.05 -13.94
N LEU A 66 13.73 -1.49 -12.81
CA LEU A 66 13.77 -0.06 -12.53
C LEU A 66 15.19 0.50 -12.32
N GLN A 67 16.18 -0.37 -12.08
CA GLN A 67 17.58 0.01 -11.85
C GLN A 67 17.71 1.13 -10.80
N PRO A 68 17.28 0.91 -9.54
CA PRO A 68 17.16 1.97 -8.54
C PRO A 68 18.50 2.36 -7.89
N GLN A 69 19.62 1.73 -8.26
CA GLN A 69 20.92 2.01 -7.66
C GLN A 69 21.27 3.50 -7.69
N GLY A 70 21.58 4.07 -6.53
CA GLY A 70 21.95 5.48 -6.37
C GLY A 70 20.80 6.49 -6.56
N LYS A 71 19.59 6.02 -6.90
CA LYS A 71 18.42 6.90 -7.06
C LYS A 71 17.73 7.15 -5.73
N SER A 72 17.18 8.35 -5.56
CA SER A 72 16.27 8.67 -4.44
C SER A 72 14.88 8.08 -4.70
N VAL A 73 14.47 7.14 -3.86
CA VAL A 73 13.20 6.41 -4.00
C VAL A 73 12.32 6.67 -2.79
N LEU A 74 11.07 7.12 -3.02
CA LEU A 74 10.01 7.18 -2.02
C LEU A 74 9.09 5.97 -2.20
N GLU A 75 8.90 5.20 -1.15
CA GLU A 75 7.81 4.21 -1.09
C GLU A 75 6.68 4.72 -0.22
N ILE A 76 5.47 4.70 -0.78
CA ILE A 76 4.22 5.07 -0.10
C ILE A 76 3.49 3.79 0.31
N GLY A 77 3.33 3.61 1.64
CA GLY A 77 2.73 2.41 2.23
C GLY A 77 3.73 1.26 2.32
N VAL A 78 4.78 1.42 3.14
CA VAL A 78 5.85 0.41 3.25
C VAL A 78 5.40 -0.92 3.87
N GLY A 79 4.31 -0.93 4.65
CA GLY A 79 3.79 -2.12 5.32
C GLY A 79 4.85 -2.86 6.13
N LEU A 80 5.13 -4.12 5.76
CA LEU A 80 6.18 -4.95 6.38
C LEU A 80 7.58 -4.73 5.77
N GLY A 81 7.73 -3.74 4.87
CA GLY A 81 8.99 -3.38 4.24
C GLY A 81 9.53 -4.40 3.24
N THR A 82 8.68 -5.24 2.65
CA THR A 82 9.14 -6.30 1.76
C THR A 82 9.71 -5.75 0.45
N ASP A 83 8.94 -4.89 -0.24
CA ASP A 83 9.43 -4.23 -1.46
C ASP A 83 10.50 -3.19 -1.14
N HIS A 84 10.37 -2.49 -0.01
CA HIS A 84 11.32 -1.52 0.50
C HIS A 84 12.73 -2.13 0.67
N MET A 85 12.78 -3.36 1.19
CA MET A 85 14.03 -4.10 1.32
C MET A 85 14.65 -4.50 -0.02
N GLN A 86 13.84 -4.81 -1.04
CA GLN A 86 14.38 -5.07 -2.38
C GLN A 86 15.07 -3.83 -2.97
N PHE A 87 14.46 -2.65 -2.83
CA PHE A 87 15.08 -1.39 -3.22
C PHE A 87 16.39 -1.14 -2.45
N ALA A 88 16.43 -1.45 -1.13
CA ALA A 88 17.65 -1.32 -0.32
C ALA A 88 18.77 -2.21 -0.83
N ARG A 89 18.47 -3.48 -1.10
CA ARG A 89 19.44 -4.47 -1.62
C ARG A 89 19.98 -4.07 -3.00
N LEU A 90 19.23 -3.32 -3.77
CA LEU A 90 19.62 -2.78 -5.08
C LEU A 90 20.33 -1.42 -4.99
N GLY A 91 20.63 -0.92 -3.77
CA GLY A 91 21.43 0.28 -3.56
C GLY A 91 20.68 1.59 -3.78
N ALA A 92 19.36 1.64 -3.62
CA ALA A 92 18.58 2.87 -3.64
C ALA A 92 18.84 3.71 -2.37
N ILE A 93 18.69 5.03 -2.49
CA ILE A 93 18.61 5.96 -1.36
C ILE A 93 17.14 6.07 -0.97
N LEU A 94 16.77 5.47 0.17
CA LEU A 94 15.38 5.15 0.50
C LEU A 94 14.75 6.11 1.49
N THR A 95 13.53 6.51 1.18
CA THR A 95 12.55 7.10 2.08
C THR A 95 11.28 6.26 2.01
N GLY A 96 10.75 5.88 3.16
CA GLY A 96 9.49 5.12 3.24
C GLY A 96 8.48 5.80 4.16
N ILE A 97 7.22 5.80 3.74
CA ILE A 97 6.13 6.30 4.57
C ILE A 97 5.03 5.27 4.72
N ASP A 98 4.36 5.34 5.86
CA ASP A 98 3.12 4.61 6.12
C ASP A 98 2.27 5.44 7.08
N ILE A 99 0.95 5.35 6.99
CA ILE A 99 0.06 6.00 7.95
C ILE A 99 0.08 5.29 9.30
N THR A 100 0.51 4.03 9.33
CA THR A 100 0.43 3.11 10.46
C THR A 100 1.76 3.08 11.22
N PRO A 101 1.81 3.52 12.49
CA PRO A 101 3.04 3.48 13.31
C PRO A 101 3.64 2.08 13.44
N GLU A 102 2.78 1.04 13.51
CA GLU A 102 3.21 -0.35 13.62
C GLU A 102 3.98 -0.82 12.37
N CYS A 103 3.49 -0.48 11.18
CA CYS A 103 4.17 -0.80 9.93
C CYS A 103 5.56 -0.14 9.86
N ILE A 104 5.66 1.13 10.25
CA ILE A 104 6.95 1.83 10.33
C ILE A 104 7.89 1.17 11.33
N ALA A 105 7.38 0.77 12.51
CA ALA A 105 8.19 0.09 13.53
C ALA A 105 8.70 -1.28 13.03
N LEU A 106 7.84 -2.08 12.38
CA LEU A 106 8.21 -3.37 11.82
C LEU A 106 9.23 -3.23 10.68
N THR A 107 9.04 -2.27 9.78
CA THR A 107 9.98 -1.99 8.70
C THR A 107 11.34 -1.52 9.24
N LYS A 108 11.37 -0.64 10.24
CA LYS A 108 12.62 -0.26 10.93
C LYS A 108 13.34 -1.46 11.52
N LYS A 109 12.58 -2.34 12.21
CA LYS A 109 13.14 -3.56 12.79
C LYS A 109 13.74 -4.49 11.74
N ARG A 110 13.04 -4.69 10.61
CA ARG A 110 13.53 -5.46 9.46
C ARG A 110 14.85 -4.89 8.95
N PHE A 111 14.90 -3.59 8.69
CA PHE A 111 16.08 -2.91 8.20
C PHE A 111 17.27 -3.04 9.15
N THR A 112 17.04 -2.90 10.47
CA THR A 112 18.07 -3.12 11.49
C THR A 112 18.60 -4.55 11.48
N LEU A 113 17.72 -5.56 11.38
CA LEU A 113 18.10 -6.97 11.35
C LEU A 113 18.94 -7.34 10.11
N GLU A 114 18.69 -6.68 8.99
CA GLU A 114 19.40 -6.94 7.73
C GLU A 114 20.57 -5.96 7.49
N GLY A 115 20.83 -4.99 8.39
CA GLY A 115 21.95 -4.07 8.30
C GLY A 115 21.77 -2.94 7.29
N TYR A 116 20.54 -2.60 6.93
CA TYR A 116 20.20 -1.49 6.03
C TYR A 116 19.65 -0.28 6.77
N THR A 117 19.62 0.86 6.10
CA THR A 117 19.06 2.13 6.61
C THR A 117 18.09 2.74 5.63
N SER A 118 17.08 3.43 6.14
CA SER A 118 16.12 4.21 5.37
C SER A 118 15.54 5.33 6.24
N ASP A 119 15.12 6.44 5.63
CA ASP A 119 14.31 7.47 6.30
C ASP A 119 12.85 6.98 6.33
N LEU A 120 12.42 6.48 7.49
CA LEU A 120 11.07 5.90 7.68
C LEU A 120 10.21 6.80 8.57
N ARG A 121 9.07 7.25 8.03
CA ARG A 121 8.19 8.22 8.71
C ARG A 121 6.74 7.74 8.74
N VAL A 122 6.08 7.97 9.89
CA VAL A 122 4.61 7.89 9.97
C VAL A 122 4.06 9.15 9.31
N THR A 123 3.37 9.01 8.18
CA THR A 123 2.94 10.16 7.36
C THR A 123 1.70 9.79 6.55
N ASP A 124 0.80 10.78 6.41
CA ASP A 124 -0.33 10.72 5.51
C ASP A 124 0.12 11.04 4.07
N ALA A 125 -0.16 10.13 3.15
CA ALA A 125 0.22 10.28 1.74
C ALA A 125 -0.53 11.40 0.99
N GLU A 126 -1.65 11.89 1.54
CA GLU A 126 -2.35 13.06 1.00
C GLU A 126 -1.62 14.39 1.28
N HIS A 127 -0.61 14.38 2.18
CA HIS A 127 0.17 15.55 2.57
C HIS A 127 1.63 15.16 2.81
N LEU A 128 2.40 15.01 1.74
CA LEU A 128 3.80 14.57 1.82
C LEU A 128 4.72 15.68 2.37
N PRO A 129 5.46 15.43 3.48
CA PRO A 129 6.33 16.44 4.11
C PRO A 129 7.70 16.51 3.40
N PHE A 130 7.68 16.55 2.08
CA PHE A 130 8.88 16.62 1.24
C PHE A 130 8.79 17.82 0.32
N ALA A 131 9.95 18.37 -0.05
CA ALA A 131 10.03 19.44 -1.04
C ALA A 131 9.65 18.95 -2.44
N ASP A 132 9.32 19.89 -3.32
CA ASP A 132 9.10 19.60 -4.72
C ASP A 132 10.36 19.01 -5.36
N ASN A 133 10.22 18.14 -6.35
CA ASN A 133 11.34 17.60 -7.13
C ASN A 133 12.43 16.91 -6.29
N THR A 134 12.01 16.14 -5.28
CA THR A 134 12.94 15.47 -4.34
C THR A 134 13.36 14.08 -4.82
N PHE A 135 12.43 13.30 -5.38
CA PHE A 135 12.65 11.88 -5.66
C PHE A 135 12.82 11.58 -7.15
N ASP A 136 13.73 10.67 -7.47
CA ASP A 136 13.88 10.11 -8.81
C ASP A 136 12.76 9.11 -9.13
N MET A 137 12.27 8.42 -8.09
CA MET A 137 11.19 7.44 -8.18
C MET A 137 10.22 7.56 -7.02
N VAL A 138 8.94 7.30 -7.30
CA VAL A 138 7.90 7.03 -6.30
C VAL A 138 7.29 5.68 -6.59
N TYR A 139 7.23 4.81 -5.58
CA TYR A 139 6.65 3.49 -5.64
C TYR A 139 5.49 3.36 -4.65
N SER A 140 4.36 2.80 -5.08
CA SER A 140 3.22 2.52 -4.21
C SER A 140 2.47 1.28 -4.71
N PHE A 141 2.47 0.22 -3.92
CA PHE A 141 1.85 -1.04 -4.29
C PHE A 141 0.71 -1.41 -3.34
N GLY A 142 -0.51 -1.45 -3.87
CA GLY A 142 -1.67 -1.90 -3.09
C GLY A 142 -2.16 -0.88 -2.04
N VAL A 143 -1.86 0.42 -2.15
CA VAL A 143 -2.12 1.41 -1.10
C VAL A 143 -3.14 2.47 -1.51
N ILE A 144 -2.91 3.19 -2.60
CA ILE A 144 -3.65 4.43 -2.88
C ILE A 144 -5.14 4.23 -3.15
N HIS A 145 -5.55 3.04 -3.53
CA HIS A 145 -6.98 2.71 -3.73
C HIS A 145 -7.75 2.53 -2.40
N HIS A 146 -7.05 2.52 -1.28
CA HIS A 146 -7.63 2.55 0.06
C HIS A 146 -7.77 3.97 0.62
N ILE A 147 -7.39 4.99 -0.11
CA ILE A 147 -7.37 6.37 0.37
C ILE A 147 -8.53 7.14 -0.26
N PRO A 148 -9.28 7.96 0.54
CA PRO A 148 -10.47 8.65 0.05
C PRO A 148 -10.21 9.54 -1.15
N ASN A 149 -9.15 10.33 -1.11
CA ASN A 149 -8.82 11.29 -2.15
C ASN A 149 -7.59 10.86 -2.97
N MET A 150 -7.81 9.88 -3.85
CA MET A 150 -6.75 9.37 -4.74
C MET A 150 -6.13 10.48 -5.61
N ASN A 151 -6.93 11.48 -6.06
CA ASN A 151 -6.41 12.57 -6.87
C ASN A 151 -5.37 13.40 -6.09
N ARG A 152 -5.62 13.66 -4.80
CA ARG A 152 -4.71 14.42 -3.95
C ARG A 152 -3.35 13.72 -3.80
N ILE A 153 -3.34 12.40 -3.63
CA ILE A 153 -2.09 11.64 -3.57
C ILE A 153 -1.33 11.73 -4.89
N VAL A 154 -2.02 11.63 -6.01
CA VAL A 154 -1.38 11.73 -7.33
C VAL A 154 -0.77 13.13 -7.55
N GLU A 155 -1.45 14.19 -7.09
CA GLU A 155 -0.88 15.54 -7.07
C GLU A 155 0.39 15.63 -6.24
N GLU A 156 0.40 15.04 -5.03
CA GLU A 156 1.57 15.00 -4.16
C GLU A 156 2.71 14.16 -4.80
N ILE A 157 2.41 13.00 -5.37
CA ILE A 157 3.40 12.19 -6.11
C ILE A 157 4.04 13.03 -7.24
N ARG A 158 3.22 13.72 -8.03
CA ARG A 158 3.74 14.59 -9.12
C ARG A 158 4.59 15.73 -8.59
N ARG A 159 4.22 16.33 -7.46
CA ARG A 159 4.94 17.43 -6.85
C ARG A 159 6.33 17.02 -6.35
N VAL A 160 6.43 15.87 -5.68
CA VAL A 160 7.69 15.39 -5.10
C VAL A 160 8.62 14.71 -6.10
N LEU A 161 8.10 14.28 -7.25
CA LEU A 161 8.94 13.72 -8.33
C LEU A 161 9.76 14.80 -9.03
N LYS A 162 11.01 14.48 -9.28
CA LYS A 162 11.88 15.29 -10.16
C LYS A 162 11.33 15.30 -11.59
N PRO A 163 11.60 16.35 -12.39
CA PRO A 163 11.34 16.31 -13.82
C PRO A 163 12.00 15.07 -14.46
N GLY A 164 11.20 14.28 -15.20
CA GLY A 164 11.65 13.01 -15.78
C GLY A 164 11.70 11.83 -14.80
N GLY A 165 11.30 12.04 -13.54
CA GLY A 165 11.18 10.97 -12.54
C GLY A 165 10.06 9.98 -12.88
N THR A 166 10.08 8.80 -12.25
CA THR A 166 9.17 7.68 -12.53
C THR A 166 8.25 7.40 -11.35
N ALA A 167 6.94 7.33 -11.58
CA ALA A 167 5.98 6.82 -10.62
C ALA A 167 5.52 5.41 -11.00
N ILE A 168 5.57 4.49 -10.05
CA ILE A 168 5.03 3.13 -10.18
C ILE A 168 3.91 2.97 -9.15
N VAL A 169 2.69 2.81 -9.63
CA VAL A 169 1.51 2.72 -8.79
C VAL A 169 0.70 1.48 -9.15
N SER A 170 0.47 0.59 -8.18
CA SER A 170 -0.40 -0.57 -8.33
C SER A 170 -1.74 -0.33 -7.64
N ILE A 171 -2.84 -0.51 -8.39
CA ILE A 171 -4.21 -0.36 -7.92
C ILE A 171 -5.10 -1.48 -8.47
N TYR A 172 -6.22 -1.76 -7.82
CA TYR A 172 -7.18 -2.75 -8.31
C TYR A 172 -7.87 -2.27 -9.59
N ASN A 173 -7.81 -3.12 -10.63
CA ASN A 173 -8.53 -2.88 -11.87
C ASN A 173 -9.96 -3.44 -11.76
N LYS A 174 -10.95 -2.58 -12.02
CA LYS A 174 -12.38 -2.91 -12.01
C LYS A 174 -12.75 -4.11 -12.88
N TYR A 175 -12.05 -4.31 -13.98
CA TYR A 175 -12.31 -5.37 -14.97
C TYR A 175 -11.26 -6.49 -14.92
N SER A 176 -10.58 -6.68 -13.77
CA SER A 176 -9.65 -7.79 -13.61
C SER A 176 -10.35 -9.13 -13.47
N PHE A 177 -9.69 -10.21 -13.88
CA PHE A 177 -10.15 -11.56 -13.66
C PHE A 177 -10.36 -11.87 -12.18
N PHE A 178 -9.53 -11.31 -11.32
CA PHE A 178 -9.66 -11.41 -9.85
C PHE A 178 -11.02 -10.86 -9.37
N ILE A 179 -11.41 -9.66 -9.79
CA ILE A 179 -12.72 -9.08 -9.44
C ILE A 179 -13.87 -9.92 -10.00
N PHE A 180 -13.70 -10.49 -11.20
CA PHE A 180 -14.69 -11.39 -11.79
C PHE A 180 -14.88 -12.67 -10.96
N LEU A 181 -13.80 -13.28 -10.47
CA LEU A 181 -13.89 -14.45 -9.56
C LEU A 181 -14.60 -14.13 -8.26
N ILE A 182 -14.31 -12.97 -7.66
CA ILE A 182 -14.99 -12.50 -6.44
C ILE A 182 -16.50 -12.33 -6.69
N LEU A 183 -16.87 -11.79 -7.84
CA LEU A 183 -18.28 -11.66 -8.23
C LEU A 183 -18.95 -13.02 -8.34
N ILE A 184 -18.33 -13.98 -9.01
CA ILE A 184 -18.86 -15.35 -9.15
C ILE A 184 -19.06 -15.98 -7.76
N GLU A 185 -18.08 -15.91 -6.89
CA GLU A 185 -18.16 -16.46 -5.55
C GLU A 185 -19.27 -15.79 -4.74
N TRP A 186 -19.38 -14.47 -4.79
CA TRP A 186 -20.41 -13.69 -4.11
C TRP A 186 -21.82 -14.10 -4.53
N PHE A 187 -22.04 -14.37 -5.84
CA PHE A 187 -23.31 -14.90 -6.33
C PHE A 187 -23.53 -16.36 -5.97
N ARG A 188 -22.51 -17.23 -6.07
CA ARG A 188 -22.63 -18.67 -5.70
C ARG A 188 -22.95 -18.89 -4.22
N SER A 189 -22.30 -18.13 -3.34
CA SER A 189 -22.52 -18.19 -1.89
C SER A 189 -23.82 -17.53 -1.44
N ARG A 190 -24.55 -16.87 -2.34
CA ARG A 190 -25.74 -16.07 -2.05
C ARG A 190 -25.50 -14.93 -1.04
N GLU A 191 -24.26 -14.53 -0.85
CA GLU A 191 -23.90 -13.42 0.05
C GLU A 191 -24.50 -12.10 -0.40
N PHE A 192 -24.81 -11.93 -1.70
CA PHE A 192 -25.51 -10.76 -2.23
C PHE A 192 -26.90 -10.51 -1.57
N LEU A 193 -27.47 -11.53 -0.92
CA LEU A 193 -28.70 -11.39 -0.14
C LEU A 193 -28.47 -10.82 1.27
N LYS A 194 -27.22 -10.86 1.74
CA LYS A 194 -26.83 -10.50 3.10
C LYS A 194 -26.04 -9.20 3.16
N GLU A 195 -25.28 -8.89 2.12
CA GLU A 195 -24.42 -7.72 2.09
C GLU A 195 -24.38 -7.05 0.72
N SER A 196 -24.06 -5.74 0.72
CA SER A 196 -23.85 -4.98 -0.51
C SER A 196 -22.52 -5.34 -1.17
N TRP A 197 -22.41 -5.14 -2.50
CA TRP A 197 -21.15 -5.27 -3.23
C TRP A 197 -20.00 -4.44 -2.63
N ARG A 198 -20.29 -3.24 -2.16
CA ARG A 198 -19.31 -2.38 -1.48
C ARG A 198 -18.74 -3.05 -0.22
N ASN A 199 -19.56 -3.66 0.60
CA ASN A 199 -19.12 -4.38 1.79
C ASN A 199 -18.30 -5.62 1.44
N ARG A 200 -18.69 -6.35 0.37
CA ARG A 200 -17.90 -7.49 -0.12
C ARG A 200 -16.49 -7.05 -0.55
N LEU A 201 -16.36 -5.94 -1.28
CA LEU A 201 -15.06 -5.39 -1.68
C LEU A 201 -14.18 -5.04 -0.47
N ARG A 202 -14.76 -4.47 0.58
CA ARG A 202 -14.03 -4.15 1.83
C ARG A 202 -13.45 -5.39 2.51
N ARG A 203 -14.02 -6.56 2.30
CA ARG A 203 -13.55 -7.84 2.86
C ARG A 203 -12.56 -8.59 1.97
N ILE A 204 -12.20 -8.09 0.81
CA ILE A 204 -11.19 -8.72 -0.06
C ILE A 204 -9.85 -8.83 0.67
N GLU A 205 -9.53 -7.83 1.47
CA GLU A 205 -8.33 -7.76 2.31
C GLU A 205 -8.69 -7.88 3.79
N ALA A 206 -9.69 -8.73 4.10
CA ALA A 206 -10.09 -8.95 5.47
C ALA A 206 -8.93 -9.56 6.27
N SER A 207 -8.71 -8.99 7.44
CA SER A 207 -7.75 -9.51 8.41
C SER A 207 -8.26 -10.81 9.07
N SER A 208 -7.41 -11.42 9.89
CA SER A 208 -7.78 -12.53 10.77
C SER A 208 -8.93 -12.20 11.74
N ASP A 209 -9.20 -10.91 11.96
CA ASP A 209 -10.36 -10.44 12.73
C ASP A 209 -11.57 -10.23 11.80
N PRO A 210 -12.66 -11.03 11.96
CA PRO A 210 -13.87 -10.89 11.17
C PRO A 210 -14.57 -9.54 11.31
N SER A 211 -14.30 -8.79 12.37
CA SER A 211 -14.81 -7.43 12.60
C SER A 211 -14.01 -6.37 11.87
N SER A 212 -12.81 -6.70 11.39
CA SER A 212 -11.93 -5.80 10.66
C SER A 212 -12.15 -5.95 9.16
N SER A 213 -12.27 -4.83 8.47
CA SER A 213 -12.39 -4.79 7.02
C SER A 213 -11.79 -3.49 6.50
N SER A 214 -11.21 -3.52 5.31
CA SER A 214 -10.70 -2.29 4.70
C SER A 214 -11.82 -1.25 4.63
N PRO A 215 -11.64 -0.04 5.16
CA PRO A 215 -12.70 0.97 5.20
C PRO A 215 -13.14 1.40 3.80
N ILE A 216 -12.23 1.42 2.83
CA ILE A 216 -12.52 1.69 1.42
C ILE A 216 -11.68 0.80 0.50
N VAL A 217 -12.29 0.34 -0.60
CA VAL A 217 -11.58 -0.19 -1.78
C VAL A 217 -12.15 0.51 -3.01
N GLN A 218 -11.30 1.26 -3.71
CA GLN A 218 -11.66 1.93 -4.95
C GLN A 218 -11.19 1.10 -6.14
N LEU A 219 -12.12 0.77 -7.04
CA LEU A 219 -11.80 0.08 -8.26
C LEU A 219 -11.67 1.09 -9.40
N SER A 220 -10.55 1.08 -10.09
CA SER A 220 -10.29 1.95 -11.23
C SER A 220 -10.26 1.19 -12.55
N THR A 221 -10.72 1.81 -13.62
CA THR A 221 -10.46 1.30 -14.97
C THR A 221 -9.09 1.75 -15.44
N SER A 222 -8.48 1.00 -16.38
CA SER A 222 -7.20 1.40 -16.98
C SER A 222 -7.25 2.79 -17.62
N ARG A 223 -8.43 3.23 -18.10
CA ARG A 223 -8.64 4.57 -18.64
C ARG A 223 -8.65 5.64 -17.54
N GLN A 224 -9.25 5.35 -16.39
CA GLN A 224 -9.24 6.26 -15.24
C GLN A 224 -7.83 6.38 -14.66
N ALA A 225 -7.13 5.26 -14.47
CA ALA A 225 -5.77 5.25 -13.96
C ALA A 225 -4.76 6.04 -14.83
N ARG A 226 -4.97 6.08 -16.17
CA ARG A 226 -4.13 6.90 -17.08
C ARG A 226 -4.45 8.39 -17.05
N ARG A 227 -5.52 8.82 -16.38
CA ARG A 227 -5.94 10.23 -16.27
C ARG A 227 -5.62 10.83 -14.89
N LEU A 228 -5.18 10.00 -13.94
CA LEU A 228 -4.60 10.41 -12.67
C LEU A 228 -3.17 10.91 -12.90
#